data_b5b4c79167ff9ec43b54616f97d0b717
#
_entry.id   b5b4c79167ff9ec43b54616f97d0b717
#
_cell.length_a   1.000
_cell.length_b   1.000
_cell.length_c   1.000
_cell.angle_alpha   90.00
_cell.angle_beta   90.00
_cell.angle_gamma   90.00
#
_symmetry.space_group_name_H-M   'P 1'
#
loop_
_entity.id
_entity.type
_entity.pdbx_description
1 polymer ?
#
loop_
_entity_poly.entity_id
_entity_poly.type
_entity_poly.pdbx_seq_one_letter_code
_entity_poly.pdbx_strand_id
1 'polypeptide(L)'
;MTTTSHPQDILLGAQAAAPVLPVCDHFSGQPERMRKSLQLQAQMTAELGRCVFDVTLDCEDGATVGQEVAHANAVAALVREHAAAHPDARIAVRVHALDHPAFVDDVARIVGQVGDKLTHVMLPKAETVDQVD
;
A
#
# COMPACT_ATOMS: atom_id res chain seq x y z
N MET A 1 24.97 24.81 -18.07
CA MET A 1 25.04 24.26 -18.06
C MET A 1 24.87 23.32 -18.14
N THR A 2 25.22 23.03 -18.06
CA THR A 2 25.27 22.33 -18.13
C THR A 2 24.87 21.58 -18.09
N THR A 3 24.92 21.69 -18.50
CA THR A 3 24.76 20.92 -18.33
C THR A 3 25.04 19.63 -18.06
N THR A 4 25.97 19.31 -17.70
CA THR A 4 26.12 18.00 -17.19
C THR A 4 25.36 17.84 -15.98
N SER A 5 24.28 17.17 -16.07
CA SER A 5 23.35 17.07 -14.98
C SER A 5 23.85 16.06 -13.99
N HIS A 6 23.87 16.46 -12.75
CA HIS A 6 24.00 15.53 -11.65
C HIS A 6 22.83 14.52 -11.71
N PRO A 7 23.03 13.22 -11.42
CA PRO A 7 21.95 12.24 -11.45
C PRO A 7 20.72 12.66 -10.61
N GLN A 8 20.95 13.36 -9.52
CA GLN A 8 19.87 13.89 -8.70
C GLN A 8 19.04 14.94 -9.45
N ASP A 9 19.66 15.77 -10.26
CA ASP A 9 18.96 16.80 -11.04
C ASP A 9 18.09 16.17 -12.12
N ILE A 10 18.55 15.08 -12.72
CA ILE A 10 17.79 14.33 -13.72
C ILE A 10 16.54 13.72 -13.08
N LEU A 11 16.69 13.12 -11.90
CA LEU A 11 15.57 12.55 -11.16
C LEU A 11 14.55 13.62 -10.78
N LEU A 12 14.97 14.74 -10.26
CA LEU A 12 14.09 15.83 -9.88
C LEU A 12 13.38 16.44 -11.07
N GLY A 13 14.08 16.55 -12.21
CA GLY A 13 13.47 17.03 -13.44
C GLY A 13 12.41 16.07 -13.97
N ALA A 14 12.68 14.77 -13.92
CA ALA A 14 11.71 13.75 -14.31
C ALA A 14 10.48 13.77 -13.40
N GLN A 15 10.68 13.94 -12.11
CA GLN A 15 9.58 14.04 -11.13
C GLN A 15 8.74 15.30 -11.34
N ALA A 16 9.36 16.39 -11.77
CA ALA A 16 8.63 17.62 -12.05
C ALA A 16 7.78 17.51 -13.31
N ALA A 17 8.18 16.68 -14.27
CA ALA A 17 7.48 16.51 -15.53
C ALA A 17 6.35 15.47 -15.46
N ALA A 18 6.31 14.64 -14.42
CA ALA A 18 5.35 13.55 -14.25
C ALA A 18 4.64 13.67 -12.91
N PRO A 19 3.51 12.96 -12.71
CA PRO A 19 2.92 12.87 -11.37
C PRO A 19 3.96 12.39 -10.37
N VAL A 20 4.07 13.10 -9.25
CA VAL A 20 5.05 12.75 -8.23
C VAL A 20 4.58 11.51 -7.49
N LEU A 21 5.35 10.43 -7.62
CA LEU A 21 5.07 9.19 -6.89
C LEU A 21 5.97 9.10 -5.67
N PRO A 22 5.48 8.52 -4.58
CA PRO A 22 6.31 8.24 -3.43
C PRO A 22 7.48 7.33 -3.79
N VAL A 23 8.63 7.57 -3.18
CA VAL A 23 9.86 6.81 -3.47
C VAL A 23 10.06 5.62 -2.55
N CYS A 24 9.22 5.49 -1.54
CA CYS A 24 9.33 4.39 -0.60
C CYS A 24 7.96 3.87 -0.19
N ASP A 25 7.96 2.66 0.30
CA ASP A 25 6.78 1.96 0.75
C ASP A 25 7.07 1.42 2.15
N HIS A 26 6.13 1.57 3.05
CA HIS A 26 6.25 1.11 4.41
C HIS A 26 5.30 -0.06 4.65
N PHE A 27 5.85 -1.23 4.93
CA PHE A 27 5.09 -2.44 5.20
C PHE A 27 4.72 -2.56 6.67
N SER A 28 3.47 -2.88 6.94
CA SER A 28 2.97 -3.06 8.31
C SER A 28 2.06 -4.27 8.37
N GLY A 29 2.39 -5.22 9.26
CA GLY A 29 1.64 -6.46 9.41
C GLY A 29 0.81 -6.56 10.67
N GLN A 30 1.10 -5.76 11.70
CA GLN A 30 0.37 -5.79 12.95
C GLN A 30 -0.61 -4.61 13.02
N PRO A 31 -1.85 -4.82 13.55
CA PRO A 31 -2.86 -3.76 13.57
C PRO A 31 -2.38 -2.44 14.18
N GLU A 32 -1.65 -2.49 15.29
CA GLU A 32 -1.13 -1.27 15.91
C GLU A 32 -0.12 -0.57 15.01
N ARG A 33 0.74 -1.33 14.34
CA ARG A 33 1.72 -0.78 13.41
C ARG A 33 1.06 -0.23 12.15
N MET A 34 0.01 -0.90 11.69
CA MET A 34 -0.78 -0.41 10.57
C MET A 34 -1.36 0.97 10.87
N ARG A 35 -2.02 1.11 12.03
CA ARG A 35 -2.58 2.39 12.46
C ARG A 35 -1.51 3.45 12.58
N LYS A 36 -0.38 3.10 13.16
CA LYS A 36 0.75 4.02 13.34
C LYS A 36 1.32 4.48 12.00
N SER A 37 1.48 3.55 11.06
CA SER A 37 1.99 3.86 9.72
C SER A 37 1.07 4.79 8.96
N LEU A 38 -0.23 4.53 9.00
CA LEU A 38 -1.22 5.39 8.35
C LEU A 38 -1.28 6.77 9.00
N GLN A 39 -1.20 6.83 10.33
CA GLN A 39 -1.17 8.08 11.06
C GLN A 39 0.05 8.90 10.69
N LEU A 40 1.21 8.26 10.60
CA LEU A 40 2.46 8.92 10.21
C LEU A 40 2.38 9.44 8.76
N GLN A 41 1.83 8.65 7.86
CA GLN A 41 1.63 9.08 6.48
C GLN A 41 0.75 10.34 6.43
N ALA A 42 -0.37 10.34 7.16
CA ALA A 42 -1.28 11.48 7.20
C ALA A 42 -0.61 12.71 7.79
N GLN A 43 0.17 12.53 8.85
CA GLN A 43 0.89 13.61 9.48
C GLN A 43 1.92 14.24 8.55
N MET A 44 2.71 13.41 7.87
CA MET A 44 3.71 13.89 6.92
C MET A 44 3.07 14.52 5.68
N THR A 45 1.93 13.99 5.24
CA THR A 45 1.17 14.59 4.15
C THR A 45 0.72 16.01 4.51
N ALA A 46 0.25 16.20 5.74
CA ALA A 46 -0.16 17.53 6.22
C ALA A 46 1.02 18.50 6.29
N GLU A 47 2.18 18.00 6.73
CA GLU A 47 3.38 18.85 6.86
C GLU A 47 4.00 19.21 5.52
N LEU A 48 3.99 18.29 4.56
CA LEU A 48 4.69 18.45 3.28
C LEU A 48 3.77 18.82 2.12
N GLY A 49 2.46 18.83 2.34
CA GLY A 49 1.48 19.18 1.32
C GLY A 49 1.21 18.10 0.29
N ARG A 50 1.82 16.93 0.47
CA ARG A 50 1.61 15.77 -0.42
C ARG A 50 1.96 14.48 0.29
N CYS A 51 1.41 13.38 -0.19
CA CYS A 51 1.75 12.05 0.31
C CYS A 51 3.15 11.66 -0.20
N VAL A 52 4.04 11.30 0.70
CA VAL A 52 5.46 11.08 0.39
C VAL A 52 5.90 9.62 0.46
N PHE A 53 5.06 8.72 0.97
CA PHE A 53 5.35 7.28 0.95
C PHE A 53 4.04 6.49 0.93
N ASP A 54 4.11 5.30 0.35
CA ASP A 54 2.99 4.37 0.38
C ASP A 54 3.03 3.57 1.68
N VAL A 55 1.86 3.18 2.16
CA VAL A 55 1.75 2.23 3.27
C VAL A 55 1.12 0.96 2.72
N THR A 56 1.83 -0.15 2.86
CA THR A 56 1.31 -1.46 2.49
C THR A 56 0.92 -2.22 3.75
N LEU A 57 -0.36 -2.55 3.85
CA LEU A 57 -0.89 -3.35 4.95
C LEU A 57 -0.71 -4.82 4.57
N ASP A 58 0.01 -5.56 5.41
CA ASP A 58 0.48 -6.89 5.07
C ASP A 58 -0.44 -7.98 5.60
N CYS A 59 -1.07 -8.71 4.69
CA CYS A 59 -1.89 -9.87 5.03
C CYS A 59 -1.13 -11.18 4.89
N GLU A 60 0.02 -11.20 4.22
CA GLU A 60 0.78 -12.43 4.03
C GLU A 60 1.54 -12.81 5.31
N ASP A 61 2.56 -12.05 5.65
CA ASP A 61 3.39 -12.36 6.82
C ASP A 61 2.83 -11.78 8.10
N GLY A 62 1.93 -10.82 7.99
CA GLY A 62 1.35 -10.15 9.13
C GLY A 62 0.21 -10.90 9.80
N ALA A 63 -0.44 -11.82 9.09
CA ALA A 63 -1.59 -12.54 9.61
C ALA A 63 -1.13 -13.74 10.46
N THR A 64 -1.72 -13.89 11.63
CA THR A 64 -1.50 -15.08 12.46
C THR A 64 -2.20 -16.28 11.81
N VAL A 65 -1.51 -17.42 11.76
CA VAL A 65 -2.08 -18.66 11.21
C VAL A 65 -3.39 -18.99 11.92
N GLY A 66 -4.42 -19.24 11.13
CA GLY A 66 -5.76 -19.52 11.64
C GLY A 66 -6.63 -18.28 11.83
N GLN A 67 -6.07 -17.09 11.67
CA GLN A 67 -6.81 -15.82 11.83
C GLN A 67 -6.77 -14.94 10.59
N GLU A 68 -6.53 -15.54 9.45
CA GLU A 68 -6.40 -14.82 8.19
C GLU A 68 -7.66 -14.05 7.83
N VAL A 69 -8.83 -14.66 8.01
CA VAL A 69 -10.12 -14.01 7.73
C VAL A 69 -10.34 -12.81 8.64
N ALA A 70 -10.09 -12.97 9.94
CA ALA A 70 -10.23 -11.88 10.89
C ALA A 70 -9.26 -10.74 10.56
N HIS A 71 -8.05 -11.06 10.18
CA HIS A 71 -7.04 -10.09 9.78
C HIS A 71 -7.47 -9.32 8.52
N ALA A 72 -7.96 -10.04 7.51
CA ALA A 72 -8.45 -9.41 6.28
C ALA A 72 -9.62 -8.46 6.55
N ASN A 73 -10.54 -8.85 7.40
CA ASN A 73 -11.65 -7.98 7.80
C ASN A 73 -11.16 -6.74 8.53
N ALA A 74 -10.19 -6.90 9.43
CA ALA A 74 -9.60 -5.78 10.17
C ALA A 74 -8.89 -4.81 9.22
N VAL A 75 -8.17 -5.33 8.24
CA VAL A 75 -7.50 -4.51 7.22
C VAL A 75 -8.53 -3.74 6.39
N ALA A 76 -9.57 -4.40 5.93
CA ALA A 76 -10.62 -3.73 5.15
C ALA A 76 -11.30 -2.61 5.94
N ALA A 77 -11.59 -2.87 7.23
CA ALA A 77 -12.18 -1.85 8.10
C ALA A 77 -11.25 -0.65 8.28
N LEU A 78 -9.97 -0.92 8.47
CA LEU A 78 -8.96 0.12 8.65
C LEU A 78 -8.79 0.99 7.40
N VAL A 79 -8.77 0.36 6.22
CA VAL A 79 -8.70 1.08 4.94
C VAL A 79 -9.93 1.98 4.78
N ARG A 80 -11.11 1.44 5.05
CA ARG A 80 -12.37 2.20 4.92
C ARG A 80 -12.36 3.42 5.82
N GLU A 81 -12.00 3.23 7.07
CA GLU A 81 -11.95 4.29 8.07
C GLU A 81 -10.94 5.37 7.70
N HIS A 82 -9.72 4.95 7.36
CA HIS A 82 -8.64 5.89 7.09
C HIS A 82 -8.86 6.66 5.78
N ALA A 83 -9.31 5.98 4.72
CA ALA A 83 -9.54 6.62 3.44
C ALA A 83 -10.67 7.64 3.49
N ALA A 84 -11.68 7.41 4.34
CA ALA A 84 -12.76 8.37 4.53
C ALA A 84 -12.27 9.67 5.15
N ALA A 85 -11.31 9.58 6.08
CA ALA A 85 -10.73 10.74 6.74
C ALA A 85 -9.60 11.39 5.93
N HIS A 86 -8.93 10.64 5.09
CA HIS A 86 -7.76 11.07 4.34
C HIS A 86 -7.86 10.63 2.87
N PRO A 87 -8.60 11.39 2.02
CA PRO A 87 -8.82 10.98 0.62
C PRO A 87 -7.54 10.86 -0.21
N ASP A 88 -6.48 11.55 0.18
CA ASP A 88 -5.19 11.54 -0.53
C ASP A 88 -4.25 10.44 -0.06
N ALA A 89 -4.69 9.60 0.88
CA ALA A 89 -3.86 8.54 1.41
C ALA A 89 -3.53 7.51 0.31
N ARG A 90 -2.29 7.04 0.33
CA ARG A 90 -1.81 6.01 -0.58
C ARG A 90 -1.65 4.72 0.20
N ILE A 91 -2.61 3.84 0.06
CA ILE A 91 -2.70 2.59 0.82
C ILE A 91 -2.69 1.43 -0.15
N ALA A 92 -1.82 0.48 0.09
CA ALA A 92 -1.76 -0.78 -0.62
C ALA A 92 -1.96 -1.93 0.36
N VAL A 93 -2.24 -3.10 -0.18
CA VAL A 93 -2.37 -4.32 0.61
C VAL A 93 -1.57 -5.41 -0.07
N ARG A 94 -0.77 -6.16 0.71
CA ARG A 94 -0.15 -7.38 0.23
C ARG A 94 -1.03 -8.55 0.68
N VAL A 95 -1.64 -9.22 -0.30
CA VAL A 95 -2.50 -10.39 -0.05
C VAL A 95 -1.64 -11.65 0.04
N HIS A 96 -2.25 -12.76 0.46
CA HIS A 96 -1.56 -14.05 0.44
C HIS A 96 -1.23 -14.47 -0.99
N ALA A 97 -0.27 -15.37 -1.14
CA ALA A 97 0.12 -15.89 -2.44
C ALA A 97 -1.06 -16.63 -3.10
N LEU A 98 -1.05 -16.68 -4.42
CA LEU A 98 -2.13 -17.25 -5.22
C LEU A 98 -2.48 -18.69 -4.82
N ASP A 99 -1.49 -19.47 -4.43
CA ASP A 99 -1.66 -20.87 -4.01
C ASP A 99 -1.99 -21.03 -2.53
N HIS A 100 -2.04 -19.94 -1.77
CA HIS A 100 -2.37 -20.00 -0.35
C HIS A 100 -3.89 -20.07 -0.17
N PRO A 101 -4.39 -20.89 0.78
CA PRO A 101 -5.84 -21.01 1.01
C PRO A 101 -6.54 -19.70 1.33
N ALA A 102 -5.84 -18.76 1.96
CA ALA A 102 -6.41 -17.46 2.34
C ALA A 102 -6.50 -16.46 1.19
N PHE A 103 -5.93 -16.75 0.02
CA PHE A 103 -5.90 -15.80 -1.10
C PHE A 103 -7.32 -15.35 -1.52
N VAL A 104 -8.22 -16.30 -1.69
CA VAL A 104 -9.59 -16.01 -2.12
C VAL A 104 -10.31 -15.13 -1.08
N ASP A 105 -10.13 -15.44 0.20
CA ASP A 105 -10.72 -14.64 1.27
C ASP A 105 -10.13 -13.23 1.31
N ASP A 106 -8.82 -13.10 1.14
CA ASP A 106 -8.18 -11.77 1.10
C ASP A 106 -8.78 -10.93 -0.02
N VAL A 107 -8.86 -11.49 -1.22
CA VAL A 107 -9.39 -10.76 -2.38
C VAL A 107 -10.86 -10.39 -2.16
N ALA A 108 -11.68 -11.35 -1.72
CA ALA A 108 -13.11 -11.10 -1.53
C ALA A 108 -13.37 -10.06 -0.44
N ARG A 109 -12.64 -10.15 0.67
CA ARG A 109 -12.90 -9.31 1.84
C ARG A 109 -12.22 -7.94 1.76
N ILE A 110 -11.11 -7.85 1.06
CA ILE A 110 -10.36 -6.59 0.95
C ILE A 110 -10.69 -5.90 -0.37
N VAL A 111 -10.33 -6.51 -1.48
CA VAL A 111 -10.54 -5.89 -2.80
C VAL A 111 -12.03 -5.73 -3.10
N GLY A 112 -12.84 -6.71 -2.73
CA GLY A 112 -14.30 -6.64 -2.94
C GLY A 112 -14.98 -5.54 -2.14
N GLN A 113 -14.42 -5.16 -0.98
CA GLN A 113 -15.02 -4.15 -0.12
C GLN A 113 -14.39 -2.77 -0.24
N VAL A 114 -13.08 -2.69 -0.39
CA VAL A 114 -12.35 -1.42 -0.36
C VAL A 114 -11.36 -1.26 -1.51
N GLY A 115 -11.46 -2.08 -2.56
CA GLY A 115 -10.54 -2.01 -3.69
C GLY A 115 -10.48 -0.65 -4.36
N ASP A 116 -11.59 0.07 -4.39
CA ASP A 116 -11.66 1.42 -4.95
C ASP A 116 -10.89 2.45 -4.14
N LYS A 117 -10.53 2.13 -2.90
CA LYS A 117 -9.78 3.00 -1.99
C LYS A 117 -8.29 2.66 -1.94
N LEU A 118 -7.90 1.57 -2.58
CA LEU A 118 -6.50 1.13 -2.60
C LEU A 118 -5.76 1.74 -3.78
N THR A 119 -4.50 2.09 -3.54
CA THR A 119 -3.60 2.53 -4.60
C THR A 119 -3.20 1.36 -5.49
N HIS A 120 -2.88 0.23 -4.85
CA HIS A 120 -2.54 -1.02 -5.55
C HIS A 120 -2.66 -2.21 -4.60
N VAL A 121 -2.64 -3.39 -5.17
CA VAL A 121 -2.60 -4.64 -4.43
C VAL A 121 -1.31 -5.35 -4.83
N MET A 122 -0.56 -5.82 -3.82
CA MET A 122 0.67 -6.55 -4.06
C MET A 122 0.42 -8.04 -3.98
N LEU A 123 0.75 -8.73 -5.08
CA LEU A 123 0.65 -10.17 -5.18
C LEU A 123 2.04 -10.76 -4.95
N PRO A 124 2.27 -11.45 -3.82
CA PRO A 124 3.60 -11.97 -3.52
C PRO A 124 3.90 -13.22 -4.33
N LYS A 125 5.18 -13.45 -4.59
CA LYS A 125 5.69 -14.69 -5.17
C LYS A 125 5.04 -15.09 -6.49
N ALA A 126 4.63 -14.10 -7.30
CA ALA A 126 4.13 -14.34 -8.64
C ALA A 126 5.29 -14.77 -9.55
N GLU A 127 5.13 -15.90 -10.24
CA GLU A 127 6.19 -16.46 -11.07
C GLU A 127 5.90 -16.31 -12.56
N THR A 128 4.65 -16.12 -12.95
CA THR A 128 4.25 -15.97 -14.35
C THR A 128 3.30 -14.79 -14.52
N VAL A 129 3.20 -14.31 -15.75
CA VAL A 129 2.28 -13.20 -16.08
C VAL A 129 0.82 -13.62 -15.84
N ASP A 130 0.50 -14.87 -16.12
CA ASP A 130 -0.85 -15.38 -15.96
C ASP A 130 -1.36 -15.32 -14.53
N GLN A 131 -0.47 -15.37 -13.55
CA GLN A 131 -0.85 -15.24 -12.13
C GLN A 131 -1.26 -13.82 -11.76
N VAL A 132 -0.87 -12.83 -12.54
CA VAL A 132 -1.12 -11.42 -12.24
C VAL A 132 -2.37 -10.91 -12.98
N ASP A 133 -2.68 -11.48 -14.12
CA ASP A 133 -3.82 -11.09 -14.97
C ASP A 133 -5.22 -11.47 -14.41
#